data_91fa095f801ab75a7e9592bf119b7ee3
#
_entry.id   91fa095f801ab75a7e9592bf119b7ee3
#
_cell.length_a   1.000
_cell.length_b   1.000
_cell.length_c   1.000
_cell.angle_alpha   90.00
_cell.angle_beta   90.00
_cell.angle_gamma   90.00
#
_symmetry.space_group_name_H-M   'P 1'
#
loop_
_entity.id
_entity.type
_entity.pdbx_description
1 polymer ?
#
loop_
_entity_poly.entity_id
_entity_poly.type
_entity_poly.pdbx_seq_one_letter_code
_entity_poly.pdbx_strand_id
1 'polypeptide(L)'
;MNYWIYSIEECEKAFGVQTSLPRAKQISMLAKQQLIFQLEQEGLSFDTTIAVGEKGKPFFPYNQGLHFSISHTKDHIAFAIDTRSVGIDIEQQRPYKPALVSRFFHSDEYAFIDSLLPEQQAEAFTRLWTLKEAAVKCTGTGISGEFDQFAILPAKVGQQPDYTKLTVQGKDPYPTLNLSSLYIEKHNLNLALCTL
;
A
#
# COMPACT_ATOMS: atom_id res chain seq x y z
N MET A 1 3.10 2.14 14.59
CA MET A 1 2.25 1.75 13.45
C MET A 1 1.66 0.38 13.69
N ASN A 2 0.34 0.27 13.56
CA ASN A 2 -0.38 -1.00 13.59
C ASN A 2 -1.03 -1.23 12.22
N TYR A 3 -1.14 -2.49 11.78
CA TYR A 3 -1.84 -2.84 10.55
C TYR A 3 -2.61 -4.14 10.70
N TRP A 4 -3.68 -4.30 9.92
CA TRP A 4 -4.55 -5.48 9.89
C TRP A 4 -4.88 -5.87 8.46
N ILE A 5 -5.12 -7.16 8.26
CA ILE A 5 -5.54 -7.75 6.99
C ILE A 5 -6.75 -8.63 7.26
N TYR A 6 -7.81 -8.44 6.48
CA TYR A 6 -9.05 -9.21 6.53
C TYR A 6 -9.38 -9.74 5.14
N SER A 7 -9.99 -10.91 5.07
CA SER A 7 -10.64 -11.33 3.84
C SER A 7 -11.92 -10.51 3.61
N ILE A 8 -12.24 -10.25 2.34
CA ILE A 8 -13.49 -9.56 2.00
C ILE A 8 -14.70 -10.39 2.46
N GLU A 9 -14.60 -11.71 2.39
CA GLU A 9 -15.67 -12.61 2.85
C GLU A 9 -15.97 -12.45 4.35
N GLU A 10 -14.94 -12.31 5.21
CA GLU A 10 -15.11 -12.03 6.63
C GLU A 10 -15.83 -10.70 6.86
N CYS A 11 -15.43 -9.65 6.13
CA CYS A 11 -16.08 -8.35 6.22
C CYS A 11 -17.53 -8.37 5.72
N GLU A 12 -17.81 -9.09 4.64
CA GLU A 12 -19.17 -9.26 4.11
C GLU A 12 -20.09 -10.01 5.09
N LYS A 13 -19.57 -11.01 5.78
CA LYS A 13 -20.30 -11.71 6.84
C LYS A 13 -20.61 -10.82 8.03
N ALA A 14 -19.67 -9.93 8.39
CA ALA A 14 -19.81 -9.03 9.54
C ALA A 14 -20.76 -7.86 9.27
N PHE A 15 -20.69 -7.24 8.09
CA PHE A 15 -21.38 -5.97 7.78
C PHE A 15 -22.47 -6.07 6.71
N GLY A 16 -22.59 -7.22 6.06
CA GLY A 16 -23.48 -7.41 4.93
C GLY A 16 -22.95 -6.84 3.61
N VAL A 17 -23.66 -7.13 2.52
CA VAL A 17 -23.29 -6.70 1.16
C VAL A 17 -24.37 -5.78 0.60
N GLN A 18 -23.99 -4.59 0.16
CA GLN A 18 -24.88 -3.69 -0.59
C GLN A 18 -24.82 -4.00 -2.09
N THR A 19 -25.62 -4.95 -2.53
CA THR A 19 -25.63 -5.45 -3.92
C THR A 19 -25.99 -4.41 -4.98
N SER A 20 -26.59 -3.28 -4.59
CA SER A 20 -26.93 -2.15 -5.48
C SER A 20 -25.73 -1.31 -5.92
N LEU A 21 -24.56 -1.48 -5.29
CA LEU A 21 -23.36 -0.71 -5.59
C LEU A 21 -22.40 -1.49 -6.50
N PRO A 22 -21.60 -0.80 -7.36
CA PRO A 22 -20.49 -1.42 -8.06
C PRO A 22 -19.49 -2.07 -7.09
N ARG A 23 -18.89 -3.22 -7.46
CA ARG A 23 -18.02 -4.02 -6.58
C ARG A 23 -16.91 -3.20 -5.90
N ALA A 24 -16.24 -2.32 -6.62
CA ALA A 24 -15.19 -1.46 -6.08
C ALA A 24 -15.71 -0.53 -4.95
N LYS A 25 -16.93 0.00 -5.09
CA LYS A 25 -17.56 0.81 -4.05
C LYS A 25 -17.97 -0.03 -2.84
N GLN A 26 -18.45 -1.26 -3.04
CA GLN A 26 -18.74 -2.20 -1.95
C GLN A 26 -17.48 -2.47 -1.12
N ILE A 27 -16.37 -2.82 -1.77
CA ILE A 27 -15.09 -3.11 -1.09
C ILE A 27 -14.58 -1.88 -0.34
N SER A 28 -14.63 -0.70 -0.96
CA SER A 28 -14.23 0.56 -0.30
C SER A 28 -15.06 0.86 0.94
N MET A 29 -16.36 0.56 0.92
CA MET A 29 -17.25 0.74 2.05
C MET A 29 -16.97 -0.26 3.16
N LEU A 30 -16.83 -1.55 2.82
CA LEU A 30 -16.45 -2.60 3.76
C LEU A 30 -15.11 -2.29 4.46
N ALA A 31 -14.14 -1.79 3.70
CA ALA A 31 -12.84 -1.42 4.24
C ALA A 31 -12.94 -0.32 5.30
N LYS A 32 -13.77 0.68 5.06
CA LYS A 32 -14.01 1.77 6.03
C LYS A 32 -14.78 1.28 7.27
N GLN A 33 -15.79 0.44 7.09
CA GLN A 33 -16.54 -0.15 8.19
C GLN A 33 -15.62 -1.02 9.07
N GLN A 34 -14.80 -1.87 8.45
CA GLN A 34 -13.85 -2.71 9.17
C GLN A 34 -12.78 -1.89 9.90
N LEU A 35 -12.28 -0.82 9.31
CA LEU A 35 -11.35 0.11 9.95
C LEU A 35 -11.97 0.72 11.21
N ILE A 36 -13.18 1.27 11.12
CA ILE A 36 -13.88 1.90 12.26
C ILE A 36 -14.12 0.85 13.36
N PHE A 37 -14.66 -0.31 12.97
CA PHE A 37 -14.89 -1.41 13.91
C PHE A 37 -13.62 -1.83 14.66
N GLN A 38 -12.50 -1.96 13.95
CA GLN A 38 -11.22 -2.32 14.57
C GLN A 38 -10.74 -1.26 15.58
N LEU A 39 -10.87 0.01 15.24
CA LEU A 39 -10.49 1.11 16.14
C LEU A 39 -11.32 1.14 17.42
N GLU A 40 -12.62 0.86 17.32
CA GLU A 40 -13.50 0.72 18.46
C GLU A 40 -13.12 -0.46 19.35
N GLN A 41 -12.72 -1.61 18.75
CA GLN A 41 -12.23 -2.77 19.51
C GLN A 41 -10.91 -2.48 20.25
N GLU A 42 -10.06 -1.62 19.70
CA GLU A 42 -8.84 -1.13 20.38
C GLU A 42 -9.12 -0.11 21.50
N GLY A 43 -10.38 0.19 21.75
CA GLY A 43 -10.81 1.12 22.80
C GLY A 43 -10.58 2.59 22.49
N LEU A 44 -10.35 2.93 21.22
CA LEU A 44 -10.19 4.31 20.78
C LEU A 44 -11.55 4.98 20.69
N SER A 45 -11.72 6.08 21.45
CA SER A 45 -12.87 6.97 21.31
C SER A 45 -12.50 8.09 20.35
N PHE A 46 -13.14 8.14 19.19
CA PHE A 46 -12.83 9.10 18.13
C PHE A 46 -14.06 9.42 17.28
N ASP A 47 -14.00 10.55 16.56
CA ASP A 47 -15.02 10.86 15.55
C ASP A 47 -14.79 9.98 14.31
N THR A 48 -15.80 9.21 13.93
CA THR A 48 -15.72 8.22 12.83
C THR A 48 -15.91 8.85 11.45
N THR A 49 -16.05 10.15 11.36
CA THR A 49 -16.19 10.87 10.09
C THR A 49 -14.92 10.71 9.25
N ILE A 50 -15.07 10.21 8.03
CA ILE A 50 -13.99 10.11 7.05
C ILE A 50 -14.23 11.13 5.94
N ALA A 51 -13.29 12.04 5.78
CA ALA A 51 -13.22 12.96 4.64
C ALA A 51 -12.24 12.46 3.59
N VAL A 52 -12.25 13.06 2.40
CA VAL A 52 -11.35 12.72 1.30
C VAL A 52 -10.61 13.99 0.90
N GLY A 53 -9.29 13.94 0.90
CA GLY A 53 -8.42 15.02 0.48
C GLY A 53 -8.43 15.25 -1.04
N GLU A 54 -7.83 16.34 -1.49
CA GLU A 54 -7.81 16.77 -2.91
C GLU A 54 -7.26 15.69 -3.86
N LYS A 55 -6.29 14.89 -3.40
CA LYS A 55 -5.68 13.79 -4.17
C LYS A 55 -6.33 12.43 -3.91
N GLY A 56 -7.49 12.40 -3.24
CA GLY A 56 -8.25 11.18 -2.99
C GLY A 56 -7.85 10.38 -1.74
N LYS A 57 -6.84 10.81 -0.96
CA LYS A 57 -6.46 10.13 0.28
C LYS A 57 -7.55 10.37 1.35
N PRO A 58 -8.14 9.30 1.94
CA PRO A 58 -9.09 9.46 3.03
C PRO A 58 -8.36 9.82 4.33
N PHE A 59 -9.03 10.59 5.20
CA PHE A 59 -8.49 11.01 6.50
C PHE A 59 -9.60 11.29 7.51
N PHE A 60 -9.24 11.38 8.79
CA PHE A 60 -10.12 11.77 9.87
C PHE A 60 -10.04 13.29 10.13
N PRO A 61 -11.03 14.10 9.74
CA PRO A 61 -10.94 15.56 9.83
C PRO A 61 -10.94 16.08 11.28
N TYR A 62 -11.53 15.34 12.21
CA TYR A 62 -11.70 15.74 13.60
C TYR A 62 -10.75 15.02 14.58
N ASN A 63 -9.89 14.12 14.10
CA ASN A 63 -8.92 13.38 14.91
C ASN A 63 -7.49 13.72 14.46
N GLN A 64 -7.05 14.93 14.80
CA GLN A 64 -5.68 15.37 14.47
C GLN A 64 -4.65 14.47 15.16
N GLY A 65 -3.68 13.98 14.38
CA GLY A 65 -2.64 13.08 14.87
C GLY A 65 -2.98 11.59 14.78
N LEU A 66 -4.16 11.23 14.22
CA LEU A 66 -4.46 9.86 13.84
C LEU A 66 -4.53 9.75 12.32
N HIS A 67 -3.57 9.06 11.74
CA HIS A 67 -3.48 8.86 10.29
C HIS A 67 -3.78 7.40 9.96
N PHE A 68 -4.44 7.18 8.84
CA PHE A 68 -4.67 5.83 8.33
C PHE A 68 -4.47 5.75 6.82
N SER A 69 -4.27 4.53 6.34
CA SER A 69 -4.23 4.20 4.93
C SER A 69 -4.93 2.87 4.70
N ILE A 70 -5.59 2.73 3.56
CA ILE A 70 -6.34 1.53 3.17
C ILE A 70 -5.82 1.03 1.83
N SER A 71 -5.73 -0.29 1.71
CA SER A 71 -5.53 -0.99 0.43
C SER A 71 -6.44 -2.20 0.34
N HIS A 72 -6.71 -2.67 -0.87
CA HIS A 72 -7.46 -3.89 -1.10
C HIS A 72 -7.06 -4.58 -2.41
N THR A 73 -7.17 -5.88 -2.39
CA THR A 73 -7.18 -6.73 -3.59
C THR A 73 -8.63 -7.14 -3.91
N LYS A 74 -8.82 -8.10 -4.81
CA LYS A 74 -10.16 -8.69 -5.06
C LYS A 74 -10.68 -9.50 -3.86
N ASP A 75 -9.79 -10.02 -2.98
CA ASP A 75 -10.12 -10.99 -1.93
C ASP A 75 -9.80 -10.48 -0.52
N HIS A 76 -8.97 -9.43 -0.37
CA HIS A 76 -8.50 -8.93 0.91
C HIS A 76 -8.55 -7.41 1.02
N ILE A 77 -8.75 -6.95 2.24
CA ILE A 77 -8.67 -5.56 2.67
C ILE A 77 -7.52 -5.46 3.67
N ALA A 78 -6.69 -4.43 3.56
CA ALA A 78 -5.70 -4.08 4.55
C ALA A 78 -5.79 -2.61 4.91
N PHE A 79 -5.51 -2.29 6.17
CA PHE A 79 -5.34 -0.91 6.61
C PHE A 79 -4.25 -0.79 7.66
N ALA A 80 -3.64 0.37 7.71
CA ALA A 80 -2.63 0.75 8.68
C ALA A 80 -2.99 2.06 9.36
N ILE A 81 -2.55 2.22 10.61
CA ILE A 81 -2.78 3.39 11.45
C ILE A 81 -1.47 3.78 12.14
N ASP A 82 -1.20 5.06 12.20
CA ASP A 82 -0.06 5.65 12.93
C ASP A 82 -0.39 7.07 13.39
N THR A 83 0.39 7.59 14.32
CA THR A 83 0.38 9.02 14.67
C THR A 83 1.11 9.90 13.67
N ARG A 84 1.88 9.31 12.77
CA ARG A 84 2.54 9.93 11.63
C ARG A 84 1.79 9.60 10.34
N SER A 85 2.07 10.35 9.27
CA SER A 85 1.51 9.99 7.95
C SER A 85 1.90 8.56 7.59
N VAL A 86 0.92 7.77 7.16
CA VAL A 86 1.06 6.34 6.89
C VAL A 86 0.53 5.98 5.50
N GLY A 87 1.15 4.99 4.89
CA GLY A 87 0.70 4.33 3.67
C GLY A 87 0.80 2.82 3.79
N ILE A 88 -0.19 2.10 3.29
CA ILE A 88 -0.20 0.65 3.16
C ILE A 88 -0.63 0.27 1.76
N ASP A 89 0.00 -0.75 1.21
CA ASP A 89 -0.47 -1.41 0.01
C ASP A 89 -0.34 -2.92 0.10
N ILE A 90 -1.28 -3.65 -0.53
CA ILE A 90 -1.27 -5.11 -0.65
C ILE A 90 -1.53 -5.53 -2.09
N GLU A 91 -0.74 -6.48 -2.59
CA GLU A 91 -0.88 -7.00 -3.94
C GLU A 91 -0.64 -8.51 -3.99
N GLN A 92 -1.46 -9.21 -4.77
CA GLN A 92 -1.11 -10.56 -5.22
C GLN A 92 0.02 -10.47 -6.24
N GLN A 93 0.87 -11.48 -6.30
CA GLN A 93 1.94 -11.51 -7.29
C GLN A 93 1.37 -11.38 -8.71
N ARG A 94 1.96 -10.45 -9.49
CA ARG A 94 1.55 -10.13 -10.85
C ARG A 94 2.63 -10.54 -11.84
N PRO A 95 2.27 -10.94 -13.05
CA PRO A 95 3.23 -11.10 -14.13
C PRO A 95 4.01 -9.82 -14.38
N TYR A 96 5.30 -9.95 -14.64
CA TYR A 96 6.13 -8.81 -15.05
C TYR A 96 5.63 -8.21 -16.37
N LYS A 97 5.50 -6.89 -16.41
CA LYS A 97 5.02 -6.14 -17.57
C LYS A 97 6.02 -5.02 -17.91
N PRO A 98 7.02 -5.26 -18.77
CA PRO A 98 8.06 -4.28 -19.09
C PRO A 98 7.51 -2.94 -19.57
N ALA A 99 6.48 -2.94 -20.42
CA ALA A 99 5.84 -1.71 -20.92
C ALA A 99 5.19 -0.87 -19.80
N LEU A 100 4.70 -1.49 -18.73
CA LEU A 100 4.15 -0.78 -17.58
C LEU A 100 5.29 -0.17 -16.74
N VAL A 101 6.35 -0.93 -16.52
CA VAL A 101 7.51 -0.48 -15.74
C VAL A 101 8.21 0.66 -16.46
N SER A 102 8.48 0.56 -17.76
CA SER A 102 9.11 1.63 -18.54
C SER A 102 8.31 2.93 -18.58
N ARG A 103 6.98 2.84 -18.38
CA ARG A 103 6.09 4.00 -18.39
C ARG A 103 5.95 4.69 -17.03
N PHE A 104 5.97 3.94 -15.95
CA PHE A 104 5.59 4.44 -14.62
C PHE A 104 6.73 4.42 -13.59
N PHE A 105 7.73 3.55 -13.75
CA PHE A 105 8.81 3.43 -12.79
C PHE A 105 9.96 4.39 -13.08
N HIS A 106 10.74 4.69 -12.07
CA HIS A 106 12.01 5.37 -12.26
C HIS A 106 12.97 4.49 -13.10
N SER A 107 13.84 5.13 -13.92
CA SER A 107 14.79 4.43 -14.78
C SER A 107 15.66 3.42 -14.03
N ASP A 108 16.08 3.76 -12.80
CA ASP A 108 16.93 2.89 -11.99
C ASP A 108 16.19 1.64 -11.51
N GLU A 109 14.88 1.72 -11.21
CA GLU A 109 14.06 0.58 -10.87
C GLU A 109 13.83 -0.33 -12.08
N TYR A 110 13.61 0.27 -13.26
CA TYR A 110 13.53 -0.51 -14.50
C TYR A 110 14.83 -1.26 -14.75
N ALA A 111 15.98 -0.58 -14.68
CA ALA A 111 17.30 -1.21 -14.85
C ALA A 111 17.56 -2.29 -13.78
N PHE A 112 17.12 -2.07 -12.54
CA PHE A 112 17.21 -3.05 -11.47
C PHE A 112 16.43 -4.33 -11.83
N ILE A 113 15.15 -4.22 -12.21
CA ILE A 113 14.31 -5.39 -12.56
C ILE A 113 14.87 -6.10 -13.78
N ASP A 114 15.30 -5.35 -14.81
CA ASP A 114 15.85 -5.92 -16.05
C ASP A 114 17.16 -6.68 -15.82
N SER A 115 17.93 -6.31 -14.79
CA SER A 115 19.16 -6.99 -14.39
C SER A 115 18.96 -8.30 -13.63
N LEU A 116 17.72 -8.65 -13.26
CA LEU A 116 17.38 -9.86 -12.51
C LEU A 116 17.15 -11.05 -13.46
N LEU A 117 17.26 -12.25 -12.92
CA LEU A 117 16.87 -13.46 -13.64
C LEU A 117 15.37 -13.43 -13.97
N PRO A 118 14.92 -13.95 -15.11
CA PRO A 118 13.52 -13.90 -15.54
C PRO A 118 12.51 -14.39 -14.49
N GLU A 119 12.85 -15.41 -13.72
CA GLU A 119 12.02 -15.95 -12.64
C GLU A 119 11.86 -15.02 -11.43
N GLN A 120 12.77 -14.06 -11.27
CA GLN A 120 12.75 -13.08 -10.18
C GLN A 120 11.99 -11.80 -10.56
N GLN A 121 11.84 -11.51 -11.84
CA GLN A 121 11.30 -10.23 -12.32
C GLN A 121 9.85 -10.01 -11.91
N ALA A 122 9.03 -11.06 -11.87
CA ALA A 122 7.62 -10.95 -11.47
C ALA A 122 7.47 -10.58 -9.99
N GLU A 123 8.27 -11.16 -9.10
CA GLU A 123 8.30 -10.81 -7.69
C GLU A 123 8.83 -9.38 -7.51
N ALA A 124 9.95 -9.04 -8.12
CA ALA A 124 10.55 -7.72 -8.01
C ALA A 124 9.60 -6.63 -8.49
N PHE A 125 8.94 -6.84 -9.63
CA PHE A 125 7.92 -5.92 -10.15
C PHE A 125 6.79 -5.72 -9.15
N THR A 126 6.22 -6.81 -8.60
CA THR A 126 5.10 -6.71 -7.68
C THR A 126 5.50 -6.02 -6.38
N ARG A 127 6.65 -6.37 -5.79
CA ARG A 127 7.14 -5.75 -4.56
C ARG A 127 7.44 -4.27 -4.72
N LEU A 128 8.11 -3.88 -5.80
CA LEU A 128 8.39 -2.46 -6.07
C LEU A 128 7.11 -1.68 -6.35
N TRP A 129 6.15 -2.24 -7.08
CA TRP A 129 4.84 -1.64 -7.27
C TRP A 129 4.15 -1.37 -5.93
N THR A 130 4.06 -2.40 -5.07
CA THR A 130 3.43 -2.31 -3.76
C THR A 130 4.11 -1.27 -2.86
N LEU A 131 5.45 -1.21 -2.88
CA LEU A 131 6.24 -0.21 -2.15
C LEU A 131 5.95 1.22 -2.64
N LYS A 132 5.90 1.43 -3.96
CA LYS A 132 5.60 2.74 -4.54
C LYS A 132 4.18 3.21 -4.23
N GLU A 133 3.20 2.31 -4.30
CA GLU A 133 1.82 2.59 -3.89
C GLU A 133 1.75 2.99 -2.41
N ALA A 134 2.42 2.27 -1.52
CA ALA A 134 2.48 2.62 -0.11
C ALA A 134 3.14 4.00 0.12
N ALA A 135 4.21 4.32 -0.62
CA ALA A 135 4.89 5.61 -0.55
C ALA A 135 3.97 6.77 -0.96
N VAL A 136 3.31 6.69 -2.12
CA VAL A 136 2.41 7.77 -2.58
C VAL A 136 1.13 7.87 -1.74
N LYS A 137 0.66 6.77 -1.15
CA LYS A 137 -0.42 6.80 -0.15
C LYS A 137 0.04 7.48 1.14
N CYS A 138 1.29 7.26 1.55
CA CYS A 138 1.88 7.92 2.72
C CYS A 138 1.98 9.43 2.51
N THR A 139 2.59 9.87 1.42
CA THR A 139 2.75 11.30 1.09
C THR A 139 1.42 11.97 0.73
N GLY A 140 0.43 11.21 0.24
CA GLY A 140 -0.85 11.75 -0.24
C GLY A 140 -0.75 12.44 -1.60
N THR A 141 0.33 12.25 -2.35
CA THR A 141 0.56 12.87 -3.67
C THR A 141 -0.28 12.25 -4.79
N GLY A 142 -0.73 11.01 -4.59
CA GLY A 142 -1.47 10.24 -5.60
C GLY A 142 -0.56 9.60 -6.65
N ILE A 143 -1.11 8.66 -7.41
CA ILE A 143 -0.35 7.82 -8.36
C ILE A 143 0.07 8.59 -9.62
N SER A 144 -0.76 9.53 -10.08
CA SER A 144 -0.55 10.20 -11.36
C SER A 144 0.58 11.23 -11.29
N GLY A 145 1.71 10.93 -11.92
CA GLY A 145 2.83 11.85 -12.12
C GLY A 145 3.90 11.84 -11.04
N GLU A 146 3.85 10.88 -10.08
CA GLU A 146 4.82 10.81 -8.99
C GLU A 146 5.67 9.53 -8.99
N PHE A 147 5.21 8.47 -9.63
CA PHE A 147 5.87 7.17 -9.61
C PHE A 147 7.29 7.17 -10.23
N ASP A 148 7.53 7.98 -11.25
CA ASP A 148 8.83 8.13 -11.90
C ASP A 148 9.74 9.17 -11.22
N GLN A 149 9.24 9.90 -10.22
CA GLN A 149 9.99 10.98 -9.55
C GLN A 149 10.89 10.47 -8.41
N PHE A 150 10.76 9.23 -8.01
CA PHE A 150 11.58 8.60 -6.98
C PHE A 150 11.84 7.13 -7.30
N ALA A 151 12.96 6.61 -6.84
CA ALA A 151 13.33 5.21 -6.95
C ALA A 151 13.37 4.54 -5.58
N ILE A 152 12.91 3.30 -5.50
CA ILE A 152 13.07 2.40 -4.36
C ILE A 152 13.91 1.23 -4.82
N LEU A 153 15.12 1.10 -4.29
CA LEU A 153 16.08 0.10 -4.71
C LEU A 153 16.38 -0.87 -3.57
N PRO A 154 16.01 -2.14 -3.69
CA PRO A 154 16.45 -3.17 -2.77
C PRO A 154 17.98 -3.39 -2.87
N ALA A 155 18.62 -3.67 -1.75
CA ALA A 155 19.99 -4.16 -1.78
C ALA A 155 20.05 -5.52 -2.48
N LYS A 156 21.24 -5.95 -2.89
CA LYS A 156 21.48 -7.31 -3.42
C LYS A 156 22.37 -8.09 -2.48
N VAL A 157 22.01 -9.35 -2.23
CA VAL A 157 22.85 -10.34 -1.58
C VAL A 157 23.17 -11.41 -2.62
N GLY A 158 24.38 -11.34 -3.19
CA GLY A 158 24.68 -12.09 -4.41
C GLY A 158 23.82 -11.62 -5.58
N GLN A 159 23.04 -12.53 -6.15
CA GLN A 159 22.08 -12.21 -7.23
C GLN A 159 20.64 -12.05 -6.75
N GLN A 160 20.38 -12.13 -5.46
CA GLN A 160 19.03 -12.06 -4.89
C GLN A 160 18.74 -10.65 -4.36
N PRO A 161 17.55 -10.07 -4.65
CA PRO A 161 17.09 -8.87 -4.02
C PRO A 161 16.86 -9.05 -2.50
N ASP A 162 17.33 -8.11 -1.71
CA ASP A 162 17.08 -8.04 -0.26
C ASP A 162 16.09 -6.89 0.05
N TYR A 163 14.82 -7.22 0.14
CA TYR A 163 13.76 -6.26 0.42
C TYR A 163 13.69 -5.79 1.87
N THR A 164 14.57 -6.30 2.74
CA THR A 164 14.73 -5.78 4.11
C THR A 164 15.64 -4.55 4.16
N LYS A 165 16.37 -4.28 3.08
CA LYS A 165 17.31 -3.16 2.94
C LYS A 165 16.99 -2.36 1.70
N LEU A 166 16.18 -1.32 1.90
CA LEU A 166 15.70 -0.45 0.83
C LEU A 166 16.44 0.90 0.85
N THR A 167 16.84 1.37 -0.32
CA THR A 167 17.33 2.74 -0.51
C THR A 167 16.29 3.51 -1.30
N VAL A 168 15.87 4.68 -0.79
CA VAL A 168 14.94 5.57 -1.48
C VAL A 168 15.70 6.79 -1.99
N GLN A 169 15.55 7.07 -3.28
CA GLN A 169 16.15 8.20 -3.96
C GLN A 169 15.05 9.06 -4.57
N GLY A 170 15.26 10.36 -4.63
CA GLY A 170 14.29 11.30 -5.20
C GLY A 170 14.33 12.65 -4.49
N LYS A 171 13.37 13.52 -4.81
CA LYS A 171 13.16 14.79 -4.11
C LYS A 171 12.42 14.57 -2.78
N ASP A 172 12.51 15.53 -1.87
CA ASP A 172 11.71 15.51 -0.65
C ASP A 172 10.20 15.36 -0.96
N PRO A 173 9.47 14.58 -0.16
CA PRO A 173 9.86 13.92 1.10
C PRO A 173 10.35 12.47 0.94
N TYR A 174 10.53 11.95 -0.29
CA TYR A 174 10.77 10.52 -0.52
C TYR A 174 12.00 9.94 0.21
N PRO A 175 13.17 10.61 0.27
CA PRO A 175 14.32 10.06 0.99
C PRO A 175 14.12 9.90 2.50
N THR A 176 13.10 10.56 3.09
CA THR A 176 12.79 10.48 4.52
C THR A 176 11.77 9.39 4.86
N LEU A 177 11.23 8.69 3.86
CA LEU A 177 10.24 7.64 4.05
C LEU A 177 10.85 6.40 4.70
N ASN A 178 10.18 5.89 5.73
CA ASN A 178 10.47 4.58 6.29
C ASN A 178 9.59 3.54 5.60
N LEU A 179 10.19 2.70 4.78
CA LEU A 179 9.53 1.68 3.98
C LEU A 179 9.87 0.29 4.48
N SER A 180 8.89 -0.60 4.46
CA SER A 180 9.09 -2.04 4.66
C SER A 180 8.28 -2.85 3.66
N SER A 181 8.84 -3.97 3.21
CA SER A 181 8.21 -4.92 2.31
C SER A 181 8.15 -6.29 2.97
N LEU A 182 6.96 -6.86 3.04
CA LEU A 182 6.69 -8.14 3.66
C LEU A 182 5.99 -9.06 2.65
N TYR A 183 6.19 -10.37 2.81
CA TYR A 183 5.35 -11.36 2.15
C TYR A 183 4.51 -12.08 3.19
N ILE A 184 3.20 -12.06 3.02
CA ILE A 184 2.24 -12.65 3.94
C ILE A 184 1.83 -14.01 3.39
N GLU A 185 2.54 -15.07 3.77
CA GLU A 185 2.35 -16.43 3.25
C GLU A 185 0.90 -16.92 3.37
N LYS A 186 0.28 -16.72 4.55
CA LYS A 186 -1.11 -17.12 4.82
C LYS A 186 -2.11 -16.62 3.76
N HIS A 187 -1.84 -15.46 3.18
CA HIS A 187 -2.74 -14.79 2.23
C HIS A 187 -2.19 -14.72 0.81
N ASN A 188 -0.94 -15.17 0.59
CA ASN A 188 -0.21 -15.04 -0.69
C ASN A 188 -0.20 -13.58 -1.17
N LEU A 189 0.15 -12.64 -0.28
CA LEU A 189 0.14 -11.22 -0.54
C LEU A 189 1.53 -10.60 -0.32
N ASN A 190 1.93 -9.73 -1.24
CA ASN A 190 2.95 -8.73 -0.99
C ASN A 190 2.30 -7.57 -0.23
N LEU A 191 2.93 -7.14 0.84
CA LEU A 191 2.50 -6.01 1.67
C LEU A 191 3.63 -5.01 1.77
N ALA A 192 3.33 -3.75 1.59
CA ALA A 192 4.24 -2.65 1.87
C ALA A 192 3.63 -1.68 2.86
N LEU A 193 4.48 -1.18 3.76
CA LEU A 193 4.16 -0.17 4.75
C LEU A 193 5.10 1.00 4.58
N CYS A 194 4.58 2.20 4.78
CA CYS A 194 5.32 3.45 4.71
C CYS A 194 4.92 4.39 5.84
N THR A 195 5.89 5.06 6.47
CA THR A 195 5.66 6.20 7.37
C THR A 195 6.64 7.34 7.05
N LEU A 196 6.21 8.57 7.32
CA LEU A 196 7.08 9.75 7.36
C LEU A 196 7.77 9.86 8.69
#